data_9f325f3e87b90e382377c27ea5310730
#
_entry.id   9f325f3e87b90e382377c27ea5310730
#
_cell.length_a   1.000
_cell.length_b   1.000
_cell.length_c   1.000
_cell.angle_alpha   90.00
_cell.angle_beta   90.00
_cell.angle_gamma   90.00
#
_symmetry.space_group_name_H-M   'P 1'
#
loop_
_entity.id
_entity.type
_entity.pdbx_description
1 polymer ?
#
loop_
_entity_poly.entity_id
_entity_poly.type
_entity_poly.pdbx_seq_one_letter_code
_entity_poly.pdbx_strand_id
1 'polypeptide(L)'
;AGGAHRLVLSAGHTVPLVYATLAVFDEAMRARLAREGDPAFAFPDGGRWALTWEHLLDLRRNGGLPGHAEMAGRTLLLKWNTGPSGHGMPPSVGEALALRAAGCEDVKVFAIEGEGGLTPGASHETRNSAWGLGLSNLVFLLDWNDFGIDDNPVSSVVHGDPASWFAPYGWRITGTTEGSSFPEVTRAVLEAARGENPGRVPSLAWFKTRKGRGYGTYDNKSHGTPHPLNSEKFWTTRKAFMARYGVAY
;
A
#
# COMPACT_ATOMS: atom_id res chain seq x y z
N ALA A 1 -5.83 -25.07 5.50
CA ALA A 1 -5.74 -24.54 4.13
C ALA A 1 -5.24 -23.11 4.19
N GLY A 2 -3.95 -22.89 3.95
CA GLY A 2 -3.35 -21.56 3.96
C GLY A 2 -3.86 -20.74 2.78
N GLY A 3 -4.77 -19.83 3.01
CA GLY A 3 -5.20 -18.86 2.01
C GLY A 3 -4.16 -17.74 1.86
N ALA A 4 -4.08 -17.13 0.68
CA ALA A 4 -3.27 -15.93 0.48
C ALA A 4 -3.79 -14.78 1.35
N HIS A 5 -2.89 -13.98 1.91
CA HIS A 5 -3.26 -12.76 2.62
C HIS A 5 -4.04 -11.79 1.71
N ARG A 6 -4.79 -10.88 2.30
CA ARG A 6 -5.60 -9.88 1.59
C ARG A 6 -4.94 -8.52 1.67
N LEU A 7 -5.02 -7.77 0.58
CA LEU A 7 -4.57 -6.39 0.51
C LEU A 7 -5.76 -5.49 0.20
N VAL A 8 -6.00 -4.51 1.06
CA VAL A 8 -6.94 -3.42 0.84
C VAL A 8 -6.13 -2.14 0.68
N LEU A 9 -6.13 -1.58 -0.52
CA LEU A 9 -5.46 -0.31 -0.79
C LEU A 9 -6.47 0.82 -0.52
N SER A 10 -6.59 1.22 0.75
CA SER A 10 -7.55 2.26 1.16
C SER A 10 -7.21 3.60 0.53
N ALA A 11 -5.93 3.97 0.50
CA ALA A 11 -5.43 5.08 -0.30
C ALA A 11 -5.39 4.71 -1.79
N GLY A 12 -6.55 4.56 -2.44
CA GLY A 12 -6.70 4.01 -3.79
C GLY A 12 -5.85 4.69 -4.86
N HIS A 13 -5.57 5.99 -4.71
CA HIS A 13 -4.73 6.75 -5.63
C HIS A 13 -3.25 6.32 -5.64
N THR A 14 -2.81 5.52 -4.67
CA THR A 14 -1.44 4.97 -4.61
C THR A 14 -1.27 3.69 -5.44
N VAL A 15 -2.32 3.23 -6.11
CA VAL A 15 -2.31 2.03 -6.95
C VAL A 15 -1.18 1.96 -7.98
N PRO A 16 -0.66 3.06 -8.56
CA PRO A 16 0.49 2.99 -9.46
C PRO A 16 1.72 2.33 -8.84
N LEU A 17 1.90 2.44 -7.51
CA LEU A 17 2.97 1.74 -6.81
C LEU A 17 2.79 0.22 -6.86
N VAL A 18 1.55 -0.25 -6.68
CA VAL A 18 1.22 -1.68 -6.77
C VAL A 18 1.48 -2.19 -8.19
N TYR A 19 1.02 -1.46 -9.20
CA TYR A 19 1.25 -1.82 -10.60
C TYR A 19 2.73 -1.87 -10.94
N ALA A 20 3.50 -0.84 -10.57
CA ALA A 20 4.93 -0.80 -10.83
C ALA A 20 5.67 -1.95 -10.13
N THR A 21 5.30 -2.28 -8.89
CA THR A 21 5.90 -3.39 -8.14
C THR A 21 5.61 -4.73 -8.82
N LEU A 22 4.35 -4.98 -9.19
CA LEU A 22 3.97 -6.21 -9.90
C LEU A 22 4.67 -6.31 -11.25
N ALA A 23 4.74 -5.21 -12.01
CA ALA A 23 5.42 -5.21 -13.30
C ALA A 23 6.91 -5.55 -13.17
N VAL A 24 7.59 -5.08 -12.13
CA VAL A 24 9.01 -5.46 -11.88
C VAL A 24 9.14 -6.96 -11.62
N PHE A 25 8.25 -7.55 -10.83
CA PHE A 25 8.26 -9.00 -10.59
C PHE A 25 7.94 -9.79 -11.86
N ASP A 26 6.93 -9.39 -12.60
CA ASP A 26 6.51 -10.07 -13.82
C ASP A 26 7.58 -9.97 -14.92
N GLU A 27 8.24 -8.82 -15.05
CA GLU A 27 9.38 -8.67 -15.95
C GLU A 27 10.59 -9.53 -15.54
N ALA A 28 10.85 -9.64 -14.26
CA ALA A 28 11.90 -10.52 -13.76
C ALA A 28 11.59 -11.99 -14.06
N MET A 29 10.35 -12.43 -13.92
CA MET A 29 9.89 -13.77 -14.29
C MET A 29 10.03 -13.99 -15.80
N ARG A 30 9.57 -13.04 -16.64
CA ARG A 30 9.70 -13.10 -18.09
C ARG A 30 11.16 -13.20 -18.54
N ALA A 31 12.03 -12.39 -17.95
CA ALA A 31 13.46 -12.42 -18.26
C ALA A 31 14.14 -13.75 -17.85
N ARG A 32 13.76 -14.30 -16.69
CA ARG A 32 14.26 -15.59 -16.24
C ARG A 32 13.77 -16.74 -17.11
N LEU A 33 12.49 -16.76 -17.46
CA LEU A 33 11.95 -17.77 -18.38
C LEU A 33 12.70 -17.76 -19.72
N ALA A 34 12.93 -16.57 -20.28
CA ALA A 34 13.64 -16.43 -21.55
C ALA A 34 15.12 -16.89 -21.46
N ARG A 35 15.78 -16.66 -20.33
CA ARG A 35 17.18 -17.02 -20.11
C ARG A 35 17.38 -18.50 -19.74
N GLU A 36 16.52 -19.02 -18.86
CA GLU A 36 16.71 -20.33 -18.20
C GLU A 36 15.85 -21.42 -18.84
N GLY A 37 14.75 -21.05 -19.55
CA GLY A 37 13.80 -22.00 -20.13
C GLY A 37 13.00 -22.79 -19.09
N ASP A 38 13.10 -22.44 -17.81
CA ASP A 38 12.45 -23.15 -16.71
C ASP A 38 10.96 -22.75 -16.61
N PRO A 39 10.02 -23.71 -16.80
CA PRO A 39 8.59 -23.47 -16.71
C PRO A 39 8.12 -22.89 -15.35
N ALA A 40 8.91 -23.04 -14.28
CA ALA A 40 8.62 -22.43 -12.99
C ALA A 40 8.51 -20.90 -13.04
N PHE A 41 9.09 -20.28 -14.06
CA PHE A 41 9.01 -18.83 -14.31
C PHE A 41 7.96 -18.44 -15.33
N ALA A 42 7.17 -19.40 -15.86
CA ALA A 42 6.06 -19.10 -16.73
C ALA A 42 4.91 -18.43 -15.95
N PHE A 43 4.25 -17.48 -16.61
CA PHE A 43 3.08 -16.86 -16.00
C PHE A 43 1.94 -17.87 -15.84
N PRO A 44 1.29 -17.90 -14.67
CA PRO A 44 0.07 -18.67 -14.49
C PRO A 44 -1.00 -18.27 -15.53
N ASP A 45 -1.87 -19.20 -15.88
CA ASP A 45 -3.02 -18.97 -16.78
C ASP A 45 -2.66 -18.29 -18.12
N GLY A 46 -1.48 -18.62 -18.66
CA GLY A 46 -1.01 -18.05 -19.94
C GLY A 46 -0.75 -16.55 -19.89
N GLY A 47 -0.54 -15.99 -18.71
CA GLY A 47 -0.25 -14.57 -18.54
C GLY A 47 -1.49 -13.66 -18.49
N ARG A 48 -2.68 -14.24 -18.31
CA ARG A 48 -3.94 -13.45 -18.20
C ARG A 48 -3.86 -12.33 -17.17
N TRP A 49 -3.18 -12.57 -16.04
CA TRP A 49 -3.07 -11.65 -14.93
C TRP A 49 -1.68 -11.00 -14.83
N ALA A 50 -0.78 -11.34 -15.75
CA ALA A 50 0.53 -10.73 -15.79
C ALA A 50 0.42 -9.23 -16.07
N LEU A 51 1.20 -8.45 -15.33
CA LEU A 51 1.26 -7.01 -15.46
C LEU A 51 2.68 -6.66 -15.91
N THR A 52 2.85 -6.44 -17.21
CA THR A 52 4.14 -6.12 -17.80
C THR A 52 4.31 -4.61 -17.96
N TRP A 53 5.52 -4.16 -18.33
CA TRP A 53 5.79 -2.75 -18.51
C TRP A 53 4.90 -2.09 -19.57
N GLU A 54 4.48 -2.83 -20.59
CA GLU A 54 3.58 -2.35 -21.64
C GLU A 54 2.24 -1.88 -21.07
N HIS A 55 1.70 -2.59 -20.07
CA HIS A 55 0.46 -2.21 -19.40
C HIS A 55 0.58 -0.91 -18.61
N LEU A 56 1.77 -0.57 -18.12
CA LEU A 56 1.99 0.69 -17.39
C LEU A 56 1.83 1.91 -18.31
N LEU A 57 2.03 1.76 -19.63
CA LEU A 57 1.86 2.85 -20.59
C LEU A 57 0.41 3.27 -20.76
N ASP A 58 -0.53 2.38 -20.41
CA ASP A 58 -1.97 2.62 -20.53
C ASP A 58 -2.64 2.99 -19.21
N LEU A 59 -1.86 3.40 -18.21
CA LEU A 59 -2.40 3.90 -16.96
C LEU A 59 -3.34 5.09 -17.19
N ARG A 60 -4.56 5.01 -16.68
CA ARG A 60 -5.65 6.01 -16.83
C ARG A 60 -6.13 6.25 -18.26
N ARG A 61 -5.79 5.38 -19.20
CA ARG A 61 -6.36 5.39 -20.54
C ARG A 61 -7.61 4.53 -20.59
N ASN A 62 -8.48 4.80 -21.53
CA ASN A 62 -9.67 3.98 -21.75
C ASN A 62 -9.27 2.54 -22.08
N GLY A 63 -9.80 1.57 -21.32
CA GLY A 63 -9.43 0.16 -21.44
C GLY A 63 -8.07 -0.22 -20.84
N GLY A 64 -7.32 0.75 -20.31
CA GLY A 64 -6.04 0.52 -19.63
C GLY A 64 -6.17 0.31 -18.13
N LEU A 65 -5.05 0.50 -17.41
CA LEU A 65 -5.03 0.34 -15.96
C LEU A 65 -5.79 1.47 -15.25
N PRO A 66 -6.69 1.14 -14.30
CA PRO A 66 -7.40 2.13 -13.51
C PRO A 66 -6.45 3.02 -12.70
N GLY A 67 -6.83 4.29 -12.49
CA GLY A 67 -6.06 5.25 -11.70
C GLY A 67 -6.25 5.12 -10.19
N HIS A 68 -7.20 4.30 -9.76
CA HIS A 68 -7.49 3.92 -8.38
C HIS A 68 -7.57 2.40 -8.29
N ALA A 69 -7.55 1.88 -7.05
CA ALA A 69 -7.66 0.44 -6.85
C ALA A 69 -9.06 -0.04 -7.28
N GLU A 70 -9.10 -0.92 -8.25
CA GLU A 70 -10.34 -1.50 -8.79
C GLU A 70 -10.23 -3.01 -8.97
N MET A 71 -11.32 -3.72 -8.66
CA MET A 71 -11.42 -5.18 -8.81
C MET A 71 -11.39 -5.60 -10.27
N ALA A 72 -11.90 -4.75 -11.17
CA ALA A 72 -11.90 -4.99 -12.60
C ALA A 72 -10.52 -4.80 -13.25
N GLY A 73 -9.53 -4.34 -12.49
CA GLY A 73 -8.16 -4.17 -12.96
C GLY A 73 -7.44 -5.49 -13.23
N ARG A 74 -6.25 -5.38 -13.81
CA ARG A 74 -5.43 -6.53 -14.24
C ARG A 74 -4.67 -7.22 -13.09
N THR A 75 -5.03 -7.01 -11.85
CA THR A 75 -4.35 -7.61 -10.71
C THR A 75 -5.29 -8.41 -9.82
N LEU A 76 -4.85 -9.62 -9.44
CA LEU A 76 -5.55 -10.46 -8.47
C LEU A 76 -5.46 -9.96 -7.03
N LEU A 77 -4.55 -9.01 -6.74
CA LEU A 77 -4.35 -8.49 -5.39
C LEU A 77 -5.51 -7.60 -4.94
N LEU A 78 -6.09 -6.81 -5.86
CA LEU A 78 -7.11 -5.83 -5.53
C LEU A 78 -8.49 -6.48 -5.55
N LYS A 79 -9.11 -6.60 -4.40
CA LYS A 79 -10.43 -7.20 -4.19
C LYS A 79 -11.51 -6.17 -3.84
N TRP A 80 -11.14 -4.90 -3.76
CA TRP A 80 -12.01 -3.79 -3.39
C TRP A 80 -11.81 -2.61 -4.33
N ASN A 81 -12.90 -1.97 -4.71
CA ASN A 81 -12.89 -0.68 -5.37
C ASN A 81 -12.72 0.39 -4.31
N THR A 82 -11.65 1.17 -4.38
CA THR A 82 -11.38 2.26 -3.46
C THR A 82 -11.08 3.54 -4.22
N GLY A 83 -11.26 4.69 -3.57
CA GLY A 83 -11.06 6.00 -4.16
C GLY A 83 -10.97 7.06 -3.08
N PRO A 84 -12.08 7.45 -2.43
CA PRO A 84 -12.03 8.41 -1.34
C PRO A 84 -11.17 7.92 -0.19
N SER A 85 -10.29 8.78 0.34
CA SER A 85 -9.41 8.46 1.46
C SER A 85 -10.21 7.98 2.67
N GLY A 86 -9.72 6.96 3.36
CA GLY A 86 -10.36 6.34 4.52
C GLY A 86 -11.47 5.33 4.20
N HIS A 87 -12.02 5.32 3.00
CA HIS A 87 -13.18 4.46 2.65
C HIS A 87 -12.80 2.99 2.42
N GLY A 88 -11.54 2.65 2.32
CA GLY A 88 -11.08 1.25 2.32
C GLY A 88 -10.92 0.66 3.72
N MET A 89 -10.96 1.49 4.77
CA MET A 89 -10.80 1.03 6.15
C MET A 89 -12.01 0.21 6.64
N PRO A 90 -13.27 0.65 6.53
CA PRO A 90 -14.43 -0.15 6.90
C PRO A 90 -14.53 -1.50 6.16
N PRO A 91 -14.36 -1.58 4.84
CA PRO A 91 -14.32 -2.85 4.13
C PRO A 91 -13.24 -3.81 4.63
N SER A 92 -12.08 -3.31 5.06
CA SER A 92 -11.02 -4.16 5.62
C SER A 92 -11.45 -4.85 6.91
N VAL A 93 -12.27 -4.19 7.74
CA VAL A 93 -12.91 -4.79 8.92
C VAL A 93 -13.89 -5.88 8.51
N GLY A 94 -14.73 -5.61 7.50
CA GLY A 94 -15.66 -6.60 6.95
C GLY A 94 -14.96 -7.84 6.41
N GLU A 95 -13.87 -7.66 5.64
CA GLU A 95 -13.05 -8.77 5.12
C GLU A 95 -12.42 -9.60 6.25
N ALA A 96 -11.84 -8.93 7.26
CA ALA A 96 -11.23 -9.60 8.40
C ALA A 96 -12.26 -10.40 9.21
N LEU A 97 -13.47 -9.84 9.39
CA LEU A 97 -14.58 -10.50 10.05
C LEU A 97 -15.07 -11.72 9.26
N ALA A 98 -15.22 -11.58 7.94
CA ALA A 98 -15.65 -12.69 7.07
C ALA A 98 -14.63 -13.85 7.09
N LEU A 99 -13.34 -13.55 7.02
CA LEU A 99 -12.28 -14.57 7.12
C LEU A 99 -12.32 -15.29 8.47
N ARG A 100 -12.50 -14.55 9.55
CA ARG A 100 -12.65 -15.15 10.88
C ARG A 100 -13.89 -16.03 10.98
N ALA A 101 -15.05 -15.59 10.47
CA ALA A 101 -16.27 -16.37 10.44
C ALA A 101 -16.13 -17.66 9.61
N ALA A 102 -15.28 -17.64 8.59
CA ALA A 102 -14.92 -18.78 7.76
C ALA A 102 -13.85 -19.70 8.39
N GLY A 103 -13.37 -19.44 9.61
CA GLY A 103 -12.29 -20.20 10.25
C GLY A 103 -10.90 -19.97 9.63
N CYS A 104 -10.71 -18.87 8.91
CA CYS A 104 -9.48 -18.51 8.23
C CYS A 104 -8.72 -17.38 8.95
N GLU A 105 -8.63 -17.40 10.27
CA GLU A 105 -7.99 -16.35 11.08
C GLU A 105 -6.48 -16.18 10.80
N ASP A 106 -5.83 -17.19 10.25
CA ASP A 106 -4.42 -17.13 9.83
C ASP A 106 -4.20 -16.21 8.62
N VAL A 107 -5.26 -15.96 7.86
CA VAL A 107 -5.22 -15.05 6.71
C VAL A 107 -5.30 -13.62 7.22
N LYS A 108 -4.21 -12.86 7.04
CA LYS A 108 -4.15 -11.46 7.42
C LYS A 108 -4.77 -10.57 6.35
N VAL A 109 -5.45 -9.53 6.81
CA VAL A 109 -5.94 -8.42 5.98
C VAL A 109 -5.04 -7.22 6.24
N PHE A 110 -4.30 -6.80 5.23
CA PHE A 110 -3.46 -5.61 5.27
C PHE A 110 -4.21 -4.45 4.60
N ALA A 111 -4.46 -3.38 5.35
CA ALA A 111 -5.07 -2.16 4.82
C ALA A 111 -4.02 -1.05 4.80
N ILE A 112 -3.73 -0.49 3.63
CA ILE A 112 -2.76 0.60 3.44
C ILE A 112 -3.50 1.91 3.33
N GLU A 113 -3.15 2.88 4.19
CA GLU A 113 -3.74 4.22 4.21
C GLU A 113 -2.70 5.27 4.58
N GLY A 114 -2.94 6.52 4.18
CA GLY A 114 -2.24 7.69 4.69
C GLY A 114 -3.00 8.35 5.83
N GLU A 115 -2.36 9.20 6.61
CA GLU A 115 -2.99 9.88 7.75
C GLU A 115 -4.17 10.78 7.34
N GLY A 116 -4.20 11.29 6.12
CA GLY A 116 -5.36 12.01 5.60
C GLY A 116 -6.64 11.17 5.58
N GLY A 117 -6.52 9.84 5.43
CA GLY A 117 -7.64 8.91 5.53
C GLY A 117 -8.15 8.68 6.96
N LEU A 118 -7.48 9.20 7.97
CA LEU A 118 -7.93 9.11 9.36
C LEU A 118 -8.86 10.26 9.77
N THR A 119 -9.01 11.28 8.93
CA THR A 119 -9.87 12.45 9.21
C THR A 119 -11.38 12.17 9.09
N PRO A 120 -11.87 11.28 8.19
CA PRO A 120 -13.30 10.95 8.13
C PRO A 120 -13.80 10.24 9.39
N GLY A 121 -15.05 10.51 9.77
CA GLY A 121 -15.70 9.88 10.96
C GLY A 121 -15.67 8.35 10.90
N ALA A 122 -15.85 7.75 9.72
CA ALA A 122 -15.79 6.31 9.52
C ALA A 122 -14.46 5.67 9.96
N SER A 123 -13.36 6.42 10.01
CA SER A 123 -12.09 5.91 10.51
C SER A 123 -12.12 5.66 12.01
N HIS A 124 -12.84 6.47 12.77
CA HIS A 124 -13.03 6.31 14.22
C HIS A 124 -13.92 5.10 14.52
N GLU A 125 -15.03 4.97 13.80
CA GLU A 125 -15.94 3.81 13.93
C GLU A 125 -15.21 2.51 13.55
N THR A 126 -14.41 2.54 12.50
CA THR A 126 -13.59 1.39 12.06
C THR A 126 -12.64 0.93 13.14
N ARG A 127 -11.91 1.85 13.77
CA ARG A 127 -10.96 1.51 14.84
C ARG A 127 -11.65 0.90 16.04
N ASN A 128 -12.76 1.48 16.47
CA ASN A 128 -13.56 0.98 17.58
C ASN A 128 -14.17 -0.41 17.28
N SER A 129 -14.78 -0.55 16.10
CA SER A 129 -15.41 -1.81 15.69
C SER A 129 -14.39 -2.95 15.51
N ALA A 130 -13.23 -2.67 14.95
CA ALA A 130 -12.17 -3.67 14.78
C ALA A 130 -11.70 -4.25 16.12
N TRP A 131 -11.55 -3.40 17.13
CA TRP A 131 -11.22 -3.84 18.48
C TRP A 131 -12.37 -4.59 19.13
N GLY A 132 -13.58 -4.04 19.10
CA GLY A 132 -14.77 -4.68 19.70
C GLY A 132 -15.09 -6.06 19.11
N LEU A 133 -14.76 -6.26 17.84
CA LEU A 133 -14.91 -7.55 17.15
C LEU A 133 -13.68 -8.47 17.35
N GLY A 134 -12.61 -8.04 17.99
CA GLY A 134 -11.41 -8.85 18.25
C GLY A 134 -10.70 -9.32 16.98
N LEU A 135 -10.55 -8.43 15.99
CA LEU A 135 -10.00 -8.78 14.67
C LEU A 135 -8.48 -8.81 14.65
N SER A 136 -7.89 -9.82 15.29
CA SER A 136 -6.43 -10.01 15.35
C SER A 136 -5.79 -10.34 13.99
N ASN A 137 -6.58 -10.60 12.98
CA ASN A 137 -6.16 -10.81 11.61
C ASN A 137 -6.15 -9.52 10.77
N LEU A 138 -6.52 -8.37 11.34
CA LEU A 138 -6.48 -7.06 10.68
C LEU A 138 -5.17 -6.33 11.04
N VAL A 139 -4.46 -5.85 10.02
CA VAL A 139 -3.23 -5.07 10.14
C VAL A 139 -3.36 -3.80 9.31
N PHE A 140 -3.34 -2.64 9.96
CA PHE A 140 -3.25 -1.36 9.26
C PHE A 140 -1.79 -0.98 9.06
N LEU A 141 -1.48 -0.56 7.83
CA LEU A 141 -0.18 -0.01 7.42
C LEU A 141 -0.38 1.47 7.12
N LEU A 142 0.13 2.34 7.98
CA LEU A 142 -0.11 3.77 7.93
C LEU A 142 1.12 4.52 7.43
N ASP A 143 1.00 5.17 6.28
CA ASP A 143 1.97 6.13 5.79
C ASP A 143 1.75 7.48 6.49
N TRP A 144 2.65 7.83 7.40
CA TRP A 144 2.62 9.08 8.15
C TRP A 144 3.60 10.09 7.55
N ASN A 145 3.16 10.82 6.55
CA ASN A 145 3.98 11.80 5.82
C ASN A 145 3.56 13.26 6.07
N ASP A 146 2.46 13.49 6.76
CA ASP A 146 1.89 14.76 7.17
C ASP A 146 1.24 15.60 6.05
N PHE A 147 1.17 15.07 4.80
CA PHE A 147 0.62 15.87 3.70
C PHE A 147 -0.40 15.12 2.85
N GLY A 148 -1.59 15.72 2.74
CA GLY A 148 -2.62 15.38 1.76
C GLY A 148 -2.38 16.08 0.41
N ILE A 149 -3.48 16.54 -0.18
CA ILE A 149 -3.50 17.38 -1.39
C ILE A 149 -3.47 18.87 -1.03
N ASP A 150 -3.96 19.22 0.16
CA ASP A 150 -4.09 20.60 0.63
C ASP A 150 -2.74 21.18 1.06
N ASP A 151 -2.68 22.52 1.12
CA ASP A 151 -1.46 23.23 1.53
C ASP A 151 -1.14 23.05 3.01
N ASN A 152 -2.17 22.82 3.83
CA ASN A 152 -1.98 22.62 5.26
C ASN A 152 -1.57 21.17 5.56
N PRO A 153 -0.63 20.97 6.48
CA PRO A 153 -0.28 19.63 6.94
C PRO A 153 -1.44 18.99 7.71
N VAL A 154 -1.56 17.67 7.68
CA VAL A 154 -2.59 16.91 8.39
C VAL A 154 -2.52 17.16 9.89
N SER A 155 -1.32 17.36 10.45
CA SER A 155 -1.10 17.72 11.86
C SER A 155 -1.74 19.06 12.29
N SER A 156 -2.11 19.91 11.35
CA SER A 156 -2.89 21.12 11.65
C SER A 156 -4.40 20.86 11.85
N VAL A 157 -4.86 19.67 11.47
CA VAL A 157 -6.27 19.26 11.52
C VAL A 157 -6.48 18.11 12.50
N VAL A 158 -5.56 17.15 12.51
CA VAL A 158 -5.61 15.95 13.38
C VAL A 158 -4.53 16.06 14.45
N HIS A 159 -4.96 16.23 15.70
CA HIS A 159 -4.03 16.32 16.84
C HIS A 159 -3.41 14.96 17.18
N GLY A 160 -2.12 14.97 17.49
CA GLY A 160 -1.39 13.80 17.97
C GLY A 160 -0.54 13.12 16.90
N ASP A 161 -0.17 11.89 17.21
CA ASP A 161 0.64 11.00 16.37
C ASP A 161 -0.08 9.67 16.13
N PRO A 162 0.43 8.79 15.27
CA PRO A 162 -0.22 7.51 14.98
C PRO A 162 -0.47 6.66 16.23
N ALA A 163 0.43 6.68 17.21
CA ALA A 163 0.25 5.93 18.45
C ALA A 163 -0.93 6.48 19.25
N SER A 164 -1.00 7.81 19.42
CA SER A 164 -2.10 8.48 20.14
C SER A 164 -3.46 8.33 19.45
N TRP A 165 -3.47 8.15 18.12
CA TRP A 165 -4.72 7.96 17.35
C TRP A 165 -5.30 6.55 17.49
N PHE A 166 -4.50 5.54 17.80
CA PHE A 166 -4.91 4.13 17.86
C PHE A 166 -4.92 3.56 19.29
N ALA A 167 -4.04 4.03 20.17
CA ALA A 167 -3.96 3.57 21.55
C ALA A 167 -5.30 3.68 22.32
N PRO A 168 -6.09 4.77 22.19
CA PRO A 168 -7.38 4.88 22.87
C PRO A 168 -8.39 3.81 22.47
N TYR A 169 -8.21 3.18 21.29
CA TYR A 169 -9.03 2.10 20.80
C TYR A 169 -8.49 0.70 21.11
N GLY A 170 -7.43 0.60 21.92
CA GLY A 170 -6.88 -0.68 22.37
C GLY A 170 -6.14 -1.48 21.29
N TRP A 171 -5.69 -0.85 20.21
CA TRP A 171 -4.92 -1.51 19.16
C TRP A 171 -3.48 -1.81 19.61
N ARG A 172 -2.93 -2.89 19.09
CA ARG A 172 -1.49 -3.16 19.19
C ARG A 172 -0.74 -2.29 18.18
N ILE A 173 0.27 -1.55 18.65
CA ILE A 173 0.92 -0.52 17.86
C ILE A 173 2.40 -0.83 17.72
N THR A 174 2.89 -0.78 16.49
CA THR A 174 4.30 -0.80 16.13
C THR A 174 4.57 0.27 15.07
N GLY A 175 5.82 0.53 14.76
CA GLY A 175 6.15 1.48 13.70
C GLY A 175 7.61 1.90 13.72
N THR A 176 7.94 2.88 12.90
CA THR A 176 9.27 3.43 12.80
C THR A 176 9.29 4.87 12.30
N THR A 177 10.18 5.68 12.83
CA THR A 177 10.51 7.00 12.30
C THR A 177 11.38 6.93 11.05
N GLU A 178 11.98 5.75 10.79
CA GLU A 178 12.82 5.48 9.63
C GLU A 178 12.01 4.81 8.50
N GLY A 179 10.85 5.38 8.14
CA GLY A 179 9.92 4.83 7.14
C GLY A 179 10.48 4.72 5.71
N SER A 180 11.72 5.12 5.53
CA SER A 180 12.47 4.93 4.29
C SER A 180 13.53 3.84 4.37
N SER A 181 13.68 3.22 5.53
CA SER A 181 14.61 2.12 5.76
C SER A 181 13.89 0.80 5.53
N PHE A 182 14.27 0.07 4.48
CA PHE A 182 13.66 -1.23 4.17
C PHE A 182 13.72 -2.22 5.37
N PRO A 183 14.85 -2.36 6.10
CA PRO A 183 14.91 -3.23 7.28
C PRO A 183 13.91 -2.81 8.37
N GLU A 184 13.82 -1.52 8.68
CA GLU A 184 12.95 -1.01 9.74
C GLU A 184 11.46 -1.15 9.38
N VAL A 185 11.10 -0.85 8.12
CA VAL A 185 9.74 -1.07 7.62
C VAL A 185 9.38 -2.56 7.68
N THR A 186 10.29 -3.44 7.23
CA THR A 186 10.09 -4.88 7.26
C THR A 186 9.90 -5.39 8.69
N ARG A 187 10.74 -4.96 9.62
CA ARG A 187 10.63 -5.29 11.04
C ARG A 187 9.24 -4.92 11.58
N ALA A 188 8.80 -3.68 11.37
CA ALA A 188 7.52 -3.20 11.88
C ALA A 188 6.32 -3.96 11.27
N VAL A 189 6.36 -4.25 9.96
CA VAL A 189 5.32 -5.04 9.28
C VAL A 189 5.26 -6.46 9.84
N LEU A 190 6.41 -7.12 9.98
CA LEU A 190 6.48 -8.50 10.50
C LEU A 190 6.02 -8.56 11.95
N GLU A 191 6.39 -7.59 12.78
CA GLU A 191 5.93 -7.50 14.15
C GLU A 191 4.41 -7.32 14.21
N ALA A 192 3.83 -6.39 13.43
CA ALA A 192 2.38 -6.20 13.37
C ALA A 192 1.64 -7.46 12.91
N ALA A 193 2.20 -8.20 11.95
CA ALA A 193 1.54 -9.36 11.35
C ALA A 193 1.71 -10.65 12.15
N ARG A 194 2.86 -10.85 12.80
CA ARG A 194 3.29 -12.14 13.36
C ARG A 194 3.74 -12.06 14.81
N GLY A 195 3.98 -10.86 15.37
CA GLY A 195 4.38 -10.68 16.75
C GLY A 195 3.31 -11.18 17.74
N GLU A 196 3.71 -11.42 18.97
CA GLU A 196 2.80 -11.86 20.03
C GLU A 196 1.61 -10.90 20.17
N ASN A 197 0.41 -11.47 20.21
CA ASN A 197 -0.83 -10.72 20.35
C ASN A 197 -1.79 -11.42 21.34
N PRO A 198 -1.44 -11.44 22.63
CA PRO A 198 -2.22 -12.13 23.64
C PRO A 198 -3.63 -11.54 23.80
N GLY A 199 -3.80 -10.25 23.53
CA GLY A 199 -5.10 -9.58 23.56
C GLY A 199 -5.99 -9.89 22.36
N ARG A 200 -5.47 -10.56 21.33
CA ARG A 200 -6.20 -10.85 20.08
C ARG A 200 -6.84 -9.58 19.48
N VAL A 201 -6.12 -8.47 19.49
CA VAL A 201 -6.59 -7.17 18.99
C VAL A 201 -6.03 -6.86 17.60
N PRO A 202 -6.63 -5.94 16.84
CA PRO A 202 -6.06 -5.49 15.57
C PRO A 202 -4.73 -4.78 15.77
N SER A 203 -3.91 -4.73 14.72
CA SER A 203 -2.56 -4.17 14.77
C SER A 203 -2.41 -2.98 13.83
N LEU A 204 -1.64 -1.99 14.27
CA LEU A 204 -1.14 -0.88 13.47
C LEU A 204 0.37 -1.03 13.29
N ALA A 205 0.85 -0.84 12.05
CA ALA A 205 2.24 -0.48 11.78
C ALA A 205 2.26 0.89 11.08
N TRP A 206 2.95 1.87 11.66
CA TRP A 206 3.06 3.21 11.09
C TRP A 206 4.50 3.51 10.66
N PHE A 207 4.63 4.34 9.64
CA PHE A 207 5.91 4.64 9.02
C PHE A 207 6.03 6.14 8.80
N LYS A 208 6.99 6.80 9.47
CA LYS A 208 7.27 8.21 9.19
C LYS A 208 8.02 8.31 7.87
N THR A 209 7.36 8.88 6.90
CA THR A 209 7.93 9.10 5.57
C THR A 209 7.95 10.59 5.20
N ARG A 210 8.43 10.90 4.03
CA ARG A 210 8.26 12.20 3.41
C ARG A 210 7.64 12.03 2.04
N LYS A 211 6.47 12.61 1.84
CA LYS A 211 5.77 12.59 0.56
C LYS A 211 6.62 13.21 -0.54
N GLY A 212 6.72 12.52 -1.69
CA GLY A 212 7.56 12.95 -2.81
C GLY A 212 9.05 12.63 -2.68
N ARG A 213 9.45 11.81 -1.70
CA ARG A 213 10.84 11.37 -1.57
C ARG A 213 11.35 10.71 -2.85
N GLY A 214 12.50 11.16 -3.34
CA GLY A 214 13.10 10.67 -4.59
C GLY A 214 12.46 11.26 -5.86
N TYR A 215 11.39 12.04 -5.72
CA TYR A 215 10.70 12.66 -6.85
C TYR A 215 11.16 14.09 -7.15
N GLY A 216 11.85 14.75 -6.21
CA GLY A 216 12.34 16.12 -6.37
C GLY A 216 11.30 17.22 -6.20
N THR A 217 10.05 16.83 -5.95
CA THR A 217 8.94 17.69 -5.53
C THR A 217 8.32 17.05 -4.31
N TYR A 218 8.06 17.81 -3.26
CA TYR A 218 7.74 17.29 -1.95
C TYR A 218 6.39 17.78 -1.44
N ASP A 219 5.88 17.04 -0.47
CA ASP A 219 4.71 17.36 0.35
C ASP A 219 3.45 17.55 -0.55
N ASN A 220 2.56 18.50 -0.26
CA ASN A 220 1.37 18.76 -1.07
C ASN A 220 1.71 19.03 -2.56
N LYS A 221 2.84 19.68 -2.85
CA LYS A 221 3.27 20.01 -4.22
C LYS A 221 3.62 18.78 -5.07
N SER A 222 3.85 17.63 -4.46
CA SER A 222 4.08 16.37 -5.17
C SER A 222 2.78 15.64 -5.53
N HIS A 223 1.64 16.05 -4.99
CA HIS A 223 0.37 15.36 -5.20
C HIS A 223 -0.20 15.64 -6.60
N GLY A 224 -0.27 14.60 -7.41
CA GLY A 224 -0.86 14.67 -8.75
C GLY A 224 -0.10 15.52 -9.76
N THR A 225 1.14 15.90 -9.48
CA THR A 225 1.97 16.75 -10.36
C THR A 225 3.01 15.90 -11.09
N PRO A 226 2.74 15.40 -12.31
CA PRO A 226 3.70 14.63 -13.07
C PRO A 226 4.83 15.52 -13.60
N HIS A 227 6.03 14.96 -13.67
CA HIS A 227 7.10 15.59 -14.46
C HIS A 227 6.84 15.34 -15.95
N PRO A 228 6.82 16.36 -16.81
CA PRO A 228 6.70 16.13 -18.23
C PRO A 228 7.79 15.17 -18.72
N LEU A 229 7.40 14.25 -19.59
CA LEU A 229 8.32 13.26 -20.17
C LEU A 229 9.52 13.97 -20.80
N ASN A 230 10.71 13.47 -20.53
CA ASN A 230 12.00 14.02 -21.00
C ASN A 230 12.35 15.43 -20.50
N SER A 231 11.60 15.98 -19.54
CA SER A 231 12.00 17.24 -18.89
C SER A 231 13.25 17.05 -18.02
N GLU A 232 13.90 18.14 -17.67
CA GLU A 232 15.04 18.15 -16.75
C GLU A 232 14.68 17.48 -15.40
N LYS A 233 13.51 17.79 -14.84
CA LYS A 233 13.00 17.18 -13.61
C LYS A 233 12.80 15.67 -13.77
N PHE A 234 12.25 15.24 -14.90
CA PHE A 234 12.08 13.83 -15.22
C PHE A 234 13.42 13.07 -15.17
N TRP A 235 14.46 13.59 -15.79
CA TRP A 235 15.78 12.95 -15.79
C TRP A 235 16.50 13.08 -14.46
N THR A 236 16.38 14.22 -13.78
CA THR A 236 17.02 14.45 -12.47
C THR A 236 16.57 13.41 -11.44
N THR A 237 15.27 13.04 -11.42
CA THR A 237 14.76 12.02 -10.49
C THR A 237 15.31 10.61 -10.76
N ARG A 238 15.85 10.36 -11.93
CA ARG A 238 16.38 9.05 -12.36
C ARG A 238 17.90 8.93 -12.22
N LYS A 239 18.61 10.05 -12.09
CA LYS A 239 20.09 10.07 -12.05
C LYS A 239 20.67 9.10 -11.02
N ALA A 240 20.11 9.08 -9.81
CA ALA A 240 20.60 8.21 -8.75
C ALA A 240 20.43 6.72 -9.09
N PHE A 241 19.29 6.34 -9.68
CA PHE A 241 19.03 4.97 -10.14
C PHE A 241 19.97 4.61 -11.30
N MET A 242 20.07 5.47 -12.30
CA MET A 242 20.93 5.26 -13.47
C MET A 242 22.39 5.06 -13.06
N ALA A 243 22.91 5.93 -12.17
CA ALA A 243 24.26 5.80 -11.66
C ALA A 243 24.48 4.50 -10.88
N ARG A 244 23.51 4.11 -10.05
CA ARG A 244 23.62 2.90 -9.23
C ARG A 244 23.66 1.62 -10.06
N TYR A 245 22.92 1.57 -11.15
CA TYR A 245 22.74 0.36 -11.96
C TYR A 245 23.43 0.41 -13.32
N GLY A 246 24.21 1.46 -13.59
CA GLY A 246 24.96 1.61 -14.86
C GLY A 246 24.04 1.75 -16.08
N VAL A 247 22.83 2.25 -15.90
CA VAL A 247 21.87 2.44 -16.98
C VAL A 247 22.10 3.81 -17.61
N ALA A 248 22.38 3.83 -18.92
CA ALA A 248 22.46 5.05 -19.72
C ALA A 248 21.17 5.25 -20.52
N TYR A 249 20.81 6.51 -20.69
CA TYR A 249 19.74 6.91 -21.59
C TYR A 249 20.32 7.79 -22.70
#